data_ed1cf5bf19535f63275d8b355e5769f3
#
_entry.id   ed1cf5bf19535f63275d8b355e5769f3
#
_cell.length_a   1.000
_cell.length_b   1.000
_cell.length_c   1.000
_cell.angle_alpha   90.00
_cell.angle_beta   90.00
_cell.angle_gamma   90.00
#
_symmetry.space_group_name_H-M   'P 1'
#
loop_
_entity.id
_entity.type
_entity.pdbx_description
1 polymer ?
#
loop_
_entity_poly.entity_id
_entity_poly.type
_entity_poly.pdbx_seq_one_letter_code
_entity_poly.pdbx_strand_id
1 'polypeptide(L)'
;MLAKVRHTLAQRVSKFPAMLLAKTGISPNALTVFGFITVLAVAWVLSTGRFFLGGFLVLLSASLDFLDGALARATGRSTKFGAFLDSSLDRFSDAALFVGLLAYYASQGSHYQEIVLIGAALTGSLVTSYTRARAEGLGLKDEVGFFTRTERIILLAIGLIIGHWHSASMVVVLWIIAFLSNLTALQRIYHVWRQTK
;
A
#
# COMPACT_ATOMS: atom_id res chain seq x y z
N MET A 1 -21.70 -0.56 -4.53
CA MET A 1 -21.70 -0.34 -5.99
C MET A 1 -20.34 0.13 -6.50
N LEU A 2 -19.73 1.15 -5.91
CA LEU A 2 -18.40 1.70 -6.30
C LEU A 2 -17.26 0.67 -6.25
N ALA A 3 -17.20 -0.21 -5.24
CA ALA A 3 -16.15 -1.24 -5.13
C ALA A 3 -16.19 -2.25 -6.29
N LYS A 4 -17.38 -2.66 -6.74
CA LYS A 4 -17.52 -3.56 -7.90
C LYS A 4 -17.06 -2.90 -9.20
N VAL A 5 -17.40 -1.63 -9.41
CA VAL A 5 -16.99 -0.87 -10.62
C VAL A 5 -15.46 -0.71 -10.65
N ARG A 6 -14.85 -0.37 -9.51
CA ARG A 6 -13.37 -0.26 -9.37
C ARG A 6 -12.68 -1.58 -9.68
N HIS A 7 -13.18 -2.69 -9.14
CA HIS A 7 -12.63 -4.02 -9.38
C HIS A 7 -12.72 -4.43 -10.86
N THR A 8 -13.83 -4.12 -11.53
CA THR A 8 -14.02 -4.42 -12.95
C THR A 8 -13.13 -3.57 -13.85
N LEU A 9 -12.95 -2.28 -13.54
CA LEU A 9 -12.05 -1.39 -14.28
C LEU A 9 -10.59 -1.81 -14.11
N ALA A 10 -10.14 -2.05 -12.88
CA ALA A 10 -8.80 -2.53 -12.59
C ALA A 10 -8.50 -3.85 -13.33
N GLN A 11 -9.44 -4.78 -13.36
CA GLN A 11 -9.29 -6.04 -14.10
C GLN A 11 -9.21 -5.83 -15.62
N ARG A 12 -9.92 -4.87 -16.20
CA ARG A 12 -9.86 -4.60 -17.65
C ARG A 12 -8.53 -3.96 -18.04
N VAL A 13 -8.07 -2.98 -17.26
CA VAL A 13 -6.82 -2.26 -17.52
C VAL A 13 -5.60 -3.17 -17.35
N SER A 14 -5.59 -4.07 -16.35
CA SER A 14 -4.46 -4.97 -16.09
C SER A 14 -4.41 -6.20 -16.99
N LYS A 15 -5.50 -6.53 -17.73
CA LYS A 15 -5.53 -7.73 -18.61
C LYS A 15 -4.49 -7.69 -19.71
N PHE A 16 -4.38 -6.58 -20.42
CA PHE A 16 -3.48 -6.49 -21.58
C PHE A 16 -1.99 -6.56 -21.16
N PRO A 17 -1.50 -5.78 -20.18
CA PRO A 17 -0.13 -5.93 -19.70
C PRO A 17 0.14 -7.31 -19.09
N ALA A 18 -0.81 -7.90 -18.36
CA ALA A 18 -0.65 -9.24 -17.79
C ALA A 18 -0.52 -10.32 -18.87
N MET A 19 -1.25 -10.21 -19.98
CA MET A 19 -1.14 -11.14 -21.12
C MET A 19 0.22 -11.02 -21.84
N LEU A 20 0.78 -9.81 -21.93
CA LEU A 20 2.14 -9.61 -22.46
C LEU A 20 3.18 -10.25 -21.55
N LEU A 21 3.08 -10.01 -20.22
CA LEU A 21 3.95 -10.63 -19.23
C LEU A 21 3.80 -12.16 -19.19
N ALA A 22 2.61 -12.71 -19.44
CA ALA A 22 2.40 -14.15 -19.51
C ALA A 22 3.25 -14.84 -20.60
N LYS A 23 3.52 -14.11 -21.69
CA LYS A 23 4.37 -14.63 -22.79
C LYS A 23 5.86 -14.71 -22.42
N THR A 24 6.31 -13.95 -21.43
CA THR A 24 7.72 -13.96 -20.99
C THR A 24 8.07 -15.14 -20.08
N GLY A 25 7.08 -15.90 -19.62
CA GLY A 25 7.29 -17.03 -18.70
C GLY A 25 7.57 -16.64 -17.24
N ILE A 26 7.60 -15.34 -16.91
CA ILE A 26 7.85 -14.84 -15.55
C ILE A 26 6.79 -15.39 -14.59
N SER A 27 7.21 -15.90 -13.46
CA SER A 27 6.28 -16.36 -12.42
C SER A 27 5.63 -15.18 -11.67
N PRO A 28 4.35 -15.28 -11.27
CA PRO A 28 3.71 -14.25 -10.46
C PRO A 28 4.50 -13.90 -9.20
N ASN A 29 5.01 -14.90 -8.47
CA ASN A 29 5.81 -14.67 -7.27
C ASN A 29 7.12 -13.92 -7.55
N ALA A 30 7.75 -14.15 -8.69
CA ALA A 30 8.96 -13.40 -9.08
C ALA A 30 8.61 -11.92 -9.33
N LEU A 31 7.44 -11.63 -9.92
CA LEU A 31 6.97 -10.26 -10.13
C LEU A 31 6.66 -9.57 -8.79
N THR A 32 6.03 -10.26 -7.83
CA THR A 32 5.77 -9.75 -6.49
C THR A 32 7.08 -9.38 -5.77
N VAL A 33 8.09 -10.28 -5.81
CA VAL A 33 9.40 -10.02 -5.20
C VAL A 33 10.11 -8.85 -5.91
N PHE A 34 10.04 -8.78 -7.22
CA PHE A 34 10.60 -7.66 -7.99
C PHE A 34 9.92 -6.33 -7.63
N GLY A 35 8.59 -6.33 -7.52
CA GLY A 35 7.82 -5.17 -7.03
C GLY A 35 8.30 -4.71 -5.67
N PHE A 36 8.49 -5.63 -4.72
CA PHE A 36 9.02 -5.32 -3.40
C PHE A 36 10.43 -4.72 -3.44
N ILE A 37 11.36 -5.30 -4.22
CA ILE A 37 12.71 -4.74 -4.41
C ILE A 37 12.63 -3.32 -4.97
N THR A 38 11.71 -3.07 -5.92
CA THR A 38 11.47 -1.73 -6.46
C THR A 38 11.02 -0.76 -5.36
N VAL A 39 10.12 -1.19 -4.45
CA VAL A 39 9.69 -0.36 -3.31
C VAL A 39 10.84 -0.04 -2.36
N LEU A 40 11.76 -0.98 -2.10
CA LEU A 40 12.95 -0.70 -1.29
C LEU A 40 13.83 0.39 -1.93
N ALA A 41 13.99 0.35 -3.25
CA ALA A 41 14.71 1.40 -3.99
C ALA A 41 13.97 2.75 -3.89
N VAL A 42 12.63 2.75 -3.96
CA VAL A 42 11.80 3.95 -3.77
C VAL A 42 11.97 4.50 -2.35
N ALA A 43 11.95 3.66 -1.32
CA ALA A 43 12.17 4.05 0.07
C ALA A 43 13.54 4.71 0.26
N TRP A 44 14.57 4.18 -0.40
CA TRP A 44 15.89 4.81 -0.42
C TRP A 44 15.86 6.19 -1.10
N VAL A 45 15.17 6.35 -2.25
CA VAL A 45 14.99 7.65 -2.90
C VAL A 45 14.28 8.65 -1.97
N LEU A 46 13.24 8.20 -1.24
CA LEU A 46 12.53 9.04 -0.27
C LEU A 46 13.44 9.48 0.87
N SER A 47 14.31 8.60 1.36
CA SER A 47 15.27 8.93 2.44
C SER A 47 16.29 10.02 2.04
N THR A 48 16.50 10.24 0.74
CA THR A 48 17.33 11.34 0.21
C THR A 48 16.58 12.65 0.00
N GLY A 49 15.28 12.72 0.32
CA GLY A 49 14.43 13.92 0.16
C GLY A 49 13.97 14.19 -1.28
N ARG A 50 14.18 13.28 -2.22
CA ARG A 50 13.76 13.43 -3.61
C ARG A 50 12.26 13.08 -3.76
N PHE A 51 11.40 13.83 -3.08
CA PHE A 51 9.96 13.51 -2.94
C PHE A 51 9.21 13.51 -4.27
N PHE A 52 9.49 14.47 -5.15
CA PHE A 52 8.86 14.52 -6.47
C PHE A 52 9.10 13.23 -7.27
N LEU A 53 10.37 12.83 -7.41
CA LEU A 53 10.72 11.57 -8.06
C LEU A 53 10.13 10.36 -7.31
N GLY A 54 10.23 10.37 -5.96
CA GLY A 54 9.69 9.32 -5.12
C GLY A 54 8.19 9.10 -5.31
N GLY A 55 7.41 10.19 -5.43
CA GLY A 55 5.96 10.11 -5.66
C GLY A 55 5.59 9.40 -6.97
N PHE A 56 6.29 9.69 -8.06
CA PHE A 56 6.09 8.96 -9.33
C PHE A 56 6.52 7.50 -9.22
N LEU A 57 7.64 7.23 -8.56
CA LEU A 57 8.12 5.85 -8.37
C LEU A 57 7.18 5.03 -7.46
N VAL A 58 6.55 5.66 -6.45
CA VAL A 58 5.49 5.03 -5.64
C VAL A 58 4.31 4.60 -6.52
N LEU A 59 3.83 5.46 -7.42
CA LEU A 59 2.75 5.11 -8.35
C LEU A 59 3.15 3.99 -9.31
N LEU A 60 4.38 4.04 -9.80
CA LEU A 60 4.92 3.00 -10.69
C LEU A 60 4.99 1.65 -9.96
N SER A 61 5.55 1.61 -8.75
CA SER A 61 5.63 0.36 -7.96
C SER A 61 4.25 -0.20 -7.62
N ALA A 62 3.29 0.67 -7.24
CA ALA A 62 1.91 0.24 -7.00
C ALA A 62 1.25 -0.35 -8.26
N SER A 63 1.64 0.11 -9.45
CA SER A 63 1.17 -0.46 -10.71
C SER A 63 1.69 -1.89 -10.93
N LEU A 64 2.93 -2.19 -10.50
CA LEU A 64 3.52 -3.54 -10.57
C LEU A 64 2.78 -4.52 -9.66
N ASP A 65 2.38 -4.10 -8.45
CA ASP A 65 1.60 -4.92 -7.52
C ASP A 65 0.24 -5.34 -8.11
N PHE A 66 -0.39 -4.51 -8.94
CA PHE A 66 -1.61 -4.92 -9.64
C PHE A 66 -1.36 -5.95 -10.74
N LEU A 67 -0.16 -5.95 -11.32
CA LEU A 67 0.16 -6.81 -12.45
C LEU A 67 0.44 -8.26 -12.03
N ASP A 68 1.03 -8.51 -10.86
CA ASP A 68 1.33 -9.87 -10.40
C ASP A 68 0.05 -10.68 -10.13
N GLY A 69 -0.93 -10.09 -9.44
CA GLY A 69 -2.24 -10.71 -9.25
C GLY A 69 -3.01 -10.91 -10.56
N ALA A 70 -2.90 -9.97 -11.52
CA ALA A 70 -3.48 -10.13 -12.85
C ALA A 70 -2.79 -11.23 -13.64
N LEU A 71 -1.45 -11.33 -13.56
CA LEU A 71 -0.65 -12.38 -14.17
C LEU A 71 -1.01 -13.76 -13.61
N ALA A 72 -1.12 -13.89 -12.28
CA ALA A 72 -1.51 -15.14 -11.61
C ALA A 72 -2.88 -15.65 -12.10
N ARG A 73 -3.85 -14.75 -12.20
CA ARG A 73 -5.19 -15.09 -12.74
C ARG A 73 -5.15 -15.44 -14.22
N ALA A 74 -4.41 -14.68 -15.02
CA ALA A 74 -4.34 -14.89 -16.48
C ALA A 74 -3.65 -16.21 -16.85
N THR A 75 -2.68 -16.65 -16.04
CA THR A 75 -1.90 -17.87 -16.27
C THR A 75 -2.45 -19.11 -15.52
N GLY A 76 -3.48 -18.96 -14.70
CA GLY A 76 -3.98 -20.03 -13.83
C GLY A 76 -3.00 -20.49 -12.75
N ARG A 77 -1.97 -19.67 -12.45
CA ARG A 77 -0.90 -19.96 -11.47
C ARG A 77 -1.15 -19.32 -10.10
N SER A 78 -2.40 -19.09 -9.74
CA SER A 78 -2.76 -18.61 -8.40
C SER A 78 -2.53 -19.70 -7.36
N THR A 79 -1.70 -19.43 -6.35
CA THR A 79 -1.38 -20.38 -5.27
C THR A 79 -1.64 -19.77 -3.90
N LYS A 80 -1.90 -20.61 -2.88
CA LYS A 80 -2.03 -20.14 -1.49
C LYS A 80 -0.76 -19.44 -1.01
N PHE A 81 0.40 -19.99 -1.36
CA PHE A 81 1.68 -19.37 -1.01
C PHE A 81 1.87 -18.01 -1.71
N GLY A 82 1.51 -17.90 -3.00
CA GLY A 82 1.58 -16.63 -3.73
C GLY A 82 0.72 -15.55 -3.08
N ALA A 83 -0.51 -15.87 -2.69
CA ALA A 83 -1.38 -14.94 -1.98
C ALA A 83 -0.84 -14.54 -0.60
N PHE A 84 -0.21 -15.47 0.14
CA PHE A 84 0.47 -15.18 1.39
C PHE A 84 1.69 -14.28 1.19
N LEU A 85 2.54 -14.60 0.20
CA LEU A 85 3.75 -13.84 -0.14
C LEU A 85 3.39 -12.40 -0.53
N ASP A 86 2.45 -12.23 -1.46
CA ASP A 86 1.95 -10.93 -1.90
C ASP A 86 1.45 -10.10 -0.71
N SER A 87 0.54 -10.68 0.08
CA SER A 87 0.01 -9.98 1.25
C SER A 87 1.08 -9.63 2.28
N SER A 88 2.12 -10.44 2.45
CA SER A 88 3.22 -10.17 3.39
C SER A 88 4.14 -9.07 2.86
N LEU A 89 4.57 -9.17 1.59
CA LEU A 89 5.44 -8.17 0.97
C LEU A 89 4.75 -6.80 0.85
N ASP A 90 3.43 -6.77 0.70
CA ASP A 90 2.63 -5.55 0.79
C ASP A 90 2.84 -4.78 2.11
N ARG A 91 2.90 -5.50 3.25
CA ARG A 91 3.10 -4.87 4.57
C ARG A 91 4.53 -4.37 4.72
N PHE A 92 5.50 -5.14 4.26
CA PHE A 92 6.90 -4.68 4.22
C PHE A 92 7.08 -3.48 3.27
N SER A 93 6.39 -3.45 2.13
CA SER A 93 6.37 -2.32 1.19
C SER A 93 5.83 -1.05 1.84
N ASP A 94 4.65 -1.14 2.47
CA ASP A 94 4.08 -0.01 3.21
C ASP A 94 5.05 0.49 4.29
N ALA A 95 5.63 -0.43 5.08
CA ALA A 95 6.60 -0.08 6.12
C ALA A 95 7.87 0.57 5.53
N ALA A 96 8.41 0.05 4.45
CA ALA A 96 9.61 0.57 3.81
C ALA A 96 9.43 2.02 3.35
N LEU A 97 8.28 2.36 2.73
CA LEU A 97 7.99 3.74 2.31
C LEU A 97 7.97 4.71 3.50
N PHE A 98 7.28 4.34 4.59
CA PHE A 98 7.23 5.16 5.80
C PHE A 98 8.59 5.25 6.50
N VAL A 99 9.37 4.18 6.53
CA VAL A 99 10.75 4.18 7.07
C VAL A 99 11.67 5.07 6.22
N GLY A 100 11.54 5.07 4.90
CA GLY A 100 12.27 5.98 4.01
C GLY A 100 11.98 7.45 4.34
N LEU A 101 10.69 7.80 4.53
CA LEU A 101 10.30 9.15 4.97
C LEU A 101 10.80 9.46 6.37
N LEU A 102 10.70 8.52 7.30
CA LEU A 102 11.17 8.67 8.67
C LEU A 102 12.68 8.98 8.70
N ALA A 103 13.46 8.24 7.91
CA ALA A 103 14.91 8.45 7.79
C ALA A 103 15.24 9.86 7.30
N TYR A 104 14.51 10.37 6.30
CA TYR A 104 14.68 11.74 5.82
C TYR A 104 14.37 12.76 6.92
N TYR A 105 13.17 12.74 7.51
CA TYR A 105 12.78 13.76 8.50
C TYR A 105 13.61 13.68 9.78
N ALA A 106 14.03 12.50 10.21
CA ALA A 106 14.93 12.33 11.34
C ALA A 106 16.31 12.94 11.08
N SER A 107 16.81 12.91 9.82
CA SER A 107 18.09 13.51 9.45
C SER A 107 18.07 15.04 9.40
N GLN A 108 16.87 15.65 9.24
CA GLN A 108 16.73 17.10 9.15
C GLN A 108 16.58 17.80 10.51
N GLY A 109 16.39 17.07 11.59
CA GLY A 109 16.36 17.57 12.97
C GLY A 109 15.00 18.08 13.44
N SER A 110 14.52 19.22 12.99
CA SER A 110 13.36 19.94 13.55
C SER A 110 11.97 19.48 13.09
N HIS A 111 11.79 18.20 12.73
CA HIS A 111 10.57 17.67 12.13
C HIS A 111 9.82 16.69 13.03
N TYR A 112 9.70 17.04 14.33
CA TYR A 112 9.05 16.16 15.32
C TYR A 112 7.60 15.79 14.93
N GLN A 113 6.85 16.72 14.37
CA GLN A 113 5.46 16.47 13.97
C GLN A 113 5.37 15.43 12.85
N GLU A 114 6.18 15.57 11.81
CA GLU A 114 6.22 14.62 10.68
C GLU A 114 6.63 13.23 11.16
N ILE A 115 7.62 13.12 12.04
CA ILE A 115 8.09 11.87 12.61
C ILE A 115 6.96 11.15 13.36
N VAL A 116 6.23 11.85 14.21
CA VAL A 116 5.10 11.29 14.97
C VAL A 116 3.97 10.86 14.03
N LEU A 117 3.64 11.69 13.02
CA LEU A 117 2.61 11.37 12.03
C LEU A 117 2.97 10.16 11.17
N ILE A 118 4.23 10.02 10.77
CA ILE A 118 4.71 8.84 10.04
C ILE A 118 4.56 7.59 10.91
N GLY A 119 4.94 7.66 12.18
CA GLY A 119 4.74 6.56 13.13
C GLY A 119 3.28 6.15 13.28
N ALA A 120 2.39 7.14 13.44
CA ALA A 120 0.94 6.91 13.54
C ALA A 120 0.35 6.35 12.23
N ALA A 121 0.79 6.86 11.06
CA ALA A 121 0.36 6.38 9.75
C ALA A 121 0.81 4.93 9.51
N LEU A 122 2.06 4.60 9.84
CA LEU A 122 2.61 3.25 9.75
C LEU A 122 1.84 2.28 10.65
N THR A 123 1.63 2.65 11.92
CA THR A 123 0.87 1.84 12.88
C THR A 123 -0.55 1.59 12.37
N GLY A 124 -1.28 2.64 11.97
CA GLY A 124 -2.63 2.51 11.43
C GLY A 124 -2.69 1.64 10.17
N SER A 125 -1.70 1.75 9.30
CA SER A 125 -1.59 0.94 8.08
C SER A 125 -1.44 -0.56 8.40
N LEU A 126 -0.52 -0.90 9.30
CA LEU A 126 -0.26 -2.29 9.71
C LEU A 126 -1.44 -2.88 10.47
N VAL A 127 -2.00 -2.13 11.44
CA VAL A 127 -3.14 -2.59 12.24
C VAL A 127 -4.38 -2.81 11.37
N THR A 128 -4.66 -1.92 10.42
CA THR A 128 -5.75 -2.10 9.45
C THR A 128 -5.61 -3.39 8.66
N SER A 129 -4.40 -3.72 8.24
CA SER A 129 -4.13 -4.96 7.49
C SER A 129 -4.18 -6.19 8.40
N TYR A 130 -3.63 -6.08 9.62
CA TYR A 130 -3.64 -7.16 10.62
C TYR A 130 -5.06 -7.53 11.06
N THR A 131 -5.91 -6.53 11.37
CA THR A 131 -7.29 -6.77 11.81
C THR A 131 -8.09 -7.55 10.76
N ARG A 132 -7.93 -7.21 9.48
CA ARG A 132 -8.53 -7.96 8.39
C ARG A 132 -8.03 -9.40 8.32
N ALA A 133 -6.72 -9.60 8.28
CA ALA A 133 -6.13 -10.93 8.21
C ALA A 133 -6.50 -11.79 9.42
N ARG A 134 -6.60 -11.17 10.62
CA ARG A 134 -7.00 -11.87 11.84
C ARG A 134 -8.48 -12.26 11.80
N ALA A 135 -9.37 -11.39 11.32
CA ALA A 135 -10.78 -11.70 11.16
C ALA A 135 -10.99 -12.87 10.17
N GLU A 136 -10.33 -12.80 9.00
CA GLU A 136 -10.34 -13.88 8.01
C GLU A 136 -9.80 -15.20 8.59
N GLY A 137 -8.73 -15.16 9.39
CA GLY A 137 -8.17 -16.33 10.09
C GLY A 137 -9.07 -16.91 11.18
N LEU A 138 -10.06 -16.15 11.66
CA LEU A 138 -11.12 -16.64 12.58
C LEU A 138 -12.39 -17.07 11.82
N GLY A 139 -12.37 -17.08 10.49
CA GLY A 139 -13.53 -17.43 9.65
C GLY A 139 -14.59 -16.32 9.55
N LEU A 140 -14.27 -15.10 10.00
CA LEU A 140 -15.17 -13.94 9.94
C LEU A 140 -14.94 -13.13 8.66
N LYS A 141 -16.02 -12.55 8.11
CA LYS A 141 -15.92 -11.67 6.95
C LYS A 141 -15.60 -10.25 7.42
N ASP A 142 -14.50 -9.68 6.94
CA ASP A 142 -14.14 -8.28 7.16
C ASP A 142 -13.91 -7.56 5.83
N GLU A 143 -15.01 -7.26 5.16
CA GLU A 143 -15.03 -6.51 3.89
C GLU A 143 -15.22 -5.00 4.10
N VAL A 144 -15.25 -4.54 5.36
CA VAL A 144 -15.40 -3.13 5.70
C VAL A 144 -14.06 -2.42 5.71
N GLY A 145 -14.14 -1.11 5.59
CA GLY A 145 -12.99 -0.20 5.61
C GLY A 145 -13.01 0.73 4.40
N PHE A 146 -13.12 2.03 4.66
CA PHE A 146 -13.22 3.02 3.60
C PHE A 146 -11.86 3.54 3.14
N PHE A 147 -10.80 3.35 3.95
CA PHE A 147 -9.46 3.80 3.63
C PHE A 147 -8.51 2.62 3.54
N THR A 148 -8.48 2.00 2.37
CA THR A 148 -7.67 0.81 2.10
C THR A 148 -6.24 1.16 1.68
N ARG A 149 -5.39 0.16 1.43
CA ARG A 149 -4.00 0.34 0.98
C ARG A 149 -3.91 1.20 -0.28
N THR A 150 -4.79 0.99 -1.24
CA THR A 150 -4.78 1.72 -2.51
C THR A 150 -4.96 3.22 -2.30
N GLU A 151 -5.95 3.63 -1.46
CA GLU A 151 -6.17 5.04 -1.16
C GLU A 151 -4.97 5.65 -0.45
N ARG A 152 -4.35 4.92 0.49
CA ARG A 152 -3.14 5.38 1.21
C ARG A 152 -1.98 5.64 0.28
N ILE A 153 -1.67 4.68 -0.60
CA ILE A 153 -0.54 4.79 -1.54
C ILE A 153 -0.76 5.92 -2.54
N ILE A 154 -1.97 6.07 -3.09
CA ILE A 154 -2.30 7.17 -4.00
C ILE A 154 -2.18 8.51 -3.28
N LEU A 155 -2.73 8.65 -2.08
CA LEU A 155 -2.67 9.88 -1.30
C LEU A 155 -1.24 10.23 -0.92
N LEU A 156 -0.43 9.24 -0.52
CA LEU A 156 0.99 9.43 -0.23
C LEU A 156 1.74 9.94 -1.47
N ALA A 157 1.54 9.30 -2.62
CA ALA A 157 2.17 9.71 -3.87
C ALA A 157 1.79 11.14 -4.28
N ILE A 158 0.52 11.51 -4.15
CA ILE A 158 0.05 12.88 -4.39
C ILE A 158 0.74 13.86 -3.43
N GLY A 159 0.80 13.53 -2.14
CA GLY A 159 1.49 14.34 -1.14
C GLY A 159 2.96 14.55 -1.43
N LEU A 160 3.66 13.50 -1.88
CA LEU A 160 5.06 13.54 -2.27
C LEU A 160 5.30 14.45 -3.50
N ILE A 161 4.44 14.33 -4.52
CA ILE A 161 4.52 15.13 -5.74
C ILE A 161 4.25 16.61 -5.43
N ILE A 162 3.14 16.93 -4.74
CA ILE A 162 2.76 18.30 -4.40
C ILE A 162 3.73 18.90 -3.37
N GLY A 163 4.27 18.07 -2.46
CA GLY A 163 5.24 18.47 -1.43
C GLY A 163 6.52 19.07 -1.98
N HIS A 164 6.82 18.84 -3.25
CA HIS A 164 7.92 19.48 -3.93
C HIS A 164 7.77 21.01 -4.00
N TRP A 165 6.55 21.49 -4.20
CA TRP A 165 6.25 22.93 -4.29
C TRP A 165 5.76 23.54 -2.97
N HIS A 166 5.08 22.71 -2.13
CA HIS A 166 4.46 23.15 -0.88
C HIS A 166 4.76 22.17 0.23
N SER A 167 5.74 22.45 1.08
CA SER A 167 6.17 21.56 2.18
C SER A 167 5.03 21.22 3.14
N ALA A 168 4.09 22.14 3.38
CA ALA A 168 2.92 21.90 4.22
C ALA A 168 2.00 20.77 3.71
N SER A 169 2.01 20.46 2.41
CA SER A 169 1.17 19.40 1.84
C SER A 169 1.53 18.03 2.39
N MET A 170 2.81 17.75 2.66
CA MET A 170 3.23 16.49 3.26
C MET A 170 2.66 16.31 4.68
N VAL A 171 2.70 17.36 5.50
CA VAL A 171 2.13 17.34 6.85
C VAL A 171 0.63 17.05 6.78
N VAL A 172 -0.10 17.73 5.89
CA VAL A 172 -1.54 17.51 5.70
C VAL A 172 -1.84 16.08 5.28
N VAL A 173 -1.09 15.55 4.29
CA VAL A 173 -1.27 14.17 3.82
C VAL A 173 -0.95 13.16 4.90
N LEU A 174 0.11 13.35 5.66
CA LEU A 174 0.45 12.47 6.79
C LEU A 174 -0.64 12.49 7.87
N TRP A 175 -1.22 13.65 8.18
CA TRP A 175 -2.38 13.76 9.09
C TRP A 175 -3.58 12.95 8.58
N ILE A 176 -3.92 13.10 7.30
CA ILE A 176 -5.04 12.37 6.70
C ILE A 176 -4.78 10.86 6.76
N ILE A 177 -3.58 10.41 6.35
CA ILE A 177 -3.24 8.98 6.36
C ILE A 177 -3.25 8.44 7.80
N ALA A 178 -2.62 9.13 8.75
CA ALA A 178 -2.59 8.72 10.15
C ALA A 178 -4.00 8.60 10.73
N PHE A 179 -4.83 9.63 10.55
CA PHE A 179 -6.18 9.64 11.10
C PHE A 179 -7.07 8.57 10.45
N LEU A 180 -7.14 8.53 9.12
CA LEU A 180 -8.06 7.64 8.41
C LEU A 180 -7.65 6.17 8.51
N SER A 181 -6.35 5.86 8.55
CA SER A 181 -5.89 4.47 8.73
C SER A 181 -6.25 3.93 10.11
N ASN A 182 -6.01 4.71 11.18
CA ASN A 182 -6.37 4.30 12.53
C ASN A 182 -7.90 4.21 12.72
N LEU A 183 -8.66 5.15 12.14
CA LEU A 183 -10.11 5.10 12.16
C LEU A 183 -10.64 3.85 11.43
N THR A 184 -10.04 3.49 10.30
CA THR A 184 -10.39 2.26 9.56
C THR A 184 -10.09 1.00 10.38
N ALA A 185 -8.97 0.98 11.10
CA ALA A 185 -8.63 -0.13 11.99
C ALA A 185 -9.69 -0.28 13.12
N LEU A 186 -10.07 0.83 13.76
CA LEU A 186 -11.14 0.83 14.78
C LEU A 186 -12.49 0.40 14.20
N GLN A 187 -12.84 0.87 13.01
CA GLN A 187 -14.06 0.44 12.30
C GLN A 187 -14.09 -1.07 12.09
N ARG A 188 -12.99 -1.68 11.71
CA ARG A 188 -12.86 -3.14 11.53
C ARG A 188 -13.03 -3.90 12.84
N ILE A 189 -12.35 -3.44 13.90
CA ILE A 189 -12.49 -4.03 15.24
C ILE A 189 -13.95 -3.99 15.69
N TYR A 190 -14.62 -2.84 15.52
CA TYR A 190 -16.04 -2.69 15.87
C TYR A 190 -16.95 -3.60 15.03
N HIS A 191 -16.66 -3.74 13.74
CA HIS A 191 -17.42 -4.60 12.83
C HIS A 191 -17.33 -6.07 13.25
N VAL A 192 -16.12 -6.57 13.53
CA VAL A 192 -15.87 -7.93 14.02
C VAL A 192 -16.57 -8.16 15.36
N TRP A 193 -16.48 -7.21 16.28
CA TRP A 193 -17.19 -7.30 17.56
C TRP A 193 -18.70 -7.44 17.38
N ARG A 194 -19.30 -6.73 16.41
CA ARG A 194 -20.74 -6.88 16.11
C ARG A 194 -21.12 -8.21 15.51
N GLN A 195 -20.22 -8.87 14.79
CA GLN A 195 -20.48 -10.21 14.20
C GLN A 195 -20.39 -11.33 15.24
N THR A 196 -19.72 -11.10 16.36
CA THR A 196 -19.47 -12.10 17.41
C THR A 196 -20.42 -11.98 18.60
N LYS A 197 -21.32 -11.02 18.59
CA LYS A 197 -22.43 -10.85 19.53
C LYS A 197 -23.68 -11.58 19.04
#